data_6845359139fcc53983cbc905cb71b786
#
_entry.id   6845359139fcc53983cbc905cb71b786
#
_cell.length_a   1.000
_cell.length_b   1.000
_cell.length_c   1.000
_cell.angle_alpha   90.00
_cell.angle_beta   90.00
_cell.angle_gamma   90.00
#
_symmetry.space_group_name_H-M   'P 1'
#
loop_
_entity.id
_entity.type
_entity.pdbx_description
1 polymer ?
#
loop_
_entity_poly.entity_id
_entity_poly.type
_entity_poly.pdbx_seq_one_letter_code
_entity_poly.pdbx_strand_id
1 'polypeptide(L)'
;MGSRLGPYYACLFLGYVDERMFSSSTGIKPDLCKRYMDDVAGAASCSEEDLRQFLEFASLFHPNLKYTWSVLTDELPFLDICMKPQANRIATSIHYKDTDSPSYLNFSSSHPYSCKSPIPVSQTE
;
A
#
# COMPACT_ATOMS: atom_id res chain seq x y z
N MET A 1 -4.55 20.18 -3.18
CA MET A 1 -3.19 19.70 -3.50
C MET A 1 -2.70 20.48 -4.70
N GLY A 2 -1.77 21.41 -4.55
CA GLY A 2 -1.42 22.34 -5.64
C GLY A 2 0.08 22.44 -5.96
N SER A 3 0.96 21.88 -5.14
CA SER A 3 2.40 21.97 -5.37
C SER A 3 2.95 20.68 -6.01
N ARG A 4 3.70 20.81 -7.10
CA ARG A 4 4.43 19.68 -7.71
C ARG A 4 5.49 19.08 -6.79
N LEU A 5 5.97 19.84 -5.80
CA LEU A 5 6.96 19.40 -4.81
C LEU A 5 6.32 18.65 -3.62
N GLY A 6 5.02 18.82 -3.40
CA GLY A 6 4.34 18.23 -2.23
C GLY A 6 4.54 16.72 -2.08
N PRO A 7 4.29 15.90 -3.11
CA PRO A 7 4.47 14.45 -3.02
C PRO A 7 5.92 14.04 -2.73
N TYR A 8 6.90 14.69 -3.36
CA TYR A 8 8.32 14.39 -3.15
C TYR A 8 8.77 14.71 -1.72
N TYR A 9 8.32 15.87 -1.22
CA TYR A 9 8.63 16.27 0.15
C TYR A 9 7.97 15.34 1.17
N ALA A 10 6.75 14.92 0.93
CA ALA A 10 6.05 13.94 1.78
C ALA A 10 6.80 12.60 1.79
N CYS A 11 7.25 12.09 0.65
CA CYS A 11 8.03 10.86 0.56
C CYS A 11 9.36 10.95 1.33
N LEU A 12 10.07 12.06 1.21
CA LEU A 12 11.33 12.29 1.96
C LEU A 12 11.08 12.33 3.47
N PHE A 13 10.06 13.06 3.90
CA PHE A 13 9.68 13.15 5.30
C PHE A 13 9.27 11.78 5.87
N LEU A 14 8.41 11.05 5.18
CA LEU A 14 7.97 9.73 5.61
C LEU A 14 9.12 8.73 5.63
N GLY A 15 10.02 8.75 4.65
CA GLY A 15 11.22 7.92 4.64
C GLY A 15 12.13 8.19 5.83
N TYR A 16 12.32 9.47 6.19
CA TYR A 16 13.09 9.84 7.38
C TYR A 16 12.41 9.36 8.68
N VAL A 17 11.09 9.50 8.78
CA VAL A 17 10.34 9.01 9.95
C VAL A 17 10.44 7.50 10.07
N ASP A 18 10.27 6.77 8.96
CA ASP A 18 10.37 5.31 8.93
C ASP A 18 11.76 4.85 9.37
N GLU A 19 12.84 5.45 8.84
CA GLU A 19 14.21 5.12 9.22
C GLU A 19 14.44 5.31 10.71
N ARG A 20 13.99 6.43 11.27
CA ARG A 20 14.11 6.71 12.70
C ARG A 20 13.26 5.78 13.56
N MET A 21 12.05 5.48 13.14
CA MET A 21 11.15 4.56 13.81
C MET A 21 11.77 3.16 13.90
N PHE A 22 12.26 2.63 12.79
CA PHE A 22 12.92 1.32 12.76
C PHE A 22 14.24 1.30 13.55
N SER A 23 15.00 2.38 13.55
CA SER A 23 16.23 2.51 14.34
C SER A 23 15.96 2.60 15.84
N SER A 24 14.88 3.24 16.23
CA SER A 24 14.51 3.47 17.65
C SER A 24 13.76 2.29 18.28
N SER A 25 13.19 1.40 17.48
CA SER A 25 12.49 0.24 18.00
C SER A 25 13.48 -0.73 18.63
N THR A 26 13.31 -1.02 19.91
CA THR A 26 14.11 -1.98 20.69
C THR A 26 13.47 -3.38 20.73
N GLY A 27 12.23 -3.51 20.26
CA GLY A 27 11.48 -4.76 20.22
C GLY A 27 11.57 -5.49 18.90
N ILE A 28 10.65 -6.43 18.70
CA ILE A 28 10.48 -7.18 17.47
C ILE A 28 10.06 -6.23 16.36
N LYS A 29 10.62 -6.42 15.19
CA LYS A 29 10.34 -5.63 13.97
C LYS A 29 9.81 -6.56 12.89
N PRO A 30 8.99 -6.04 11.97
CA PRO A 30 8.66 -6.78 10.76
C PRO A 30 9.92 -7.16 9.98
N ASP A 31 9.95 -8.38 9.41
CA ASP A 31 11.04 -8.83 8.54
C ASP A 31 11.09 -8.03 7.24
N LEU A 32 9.93 -7.64 6.77
CA LEU A 32 9.74 -6.79 5.60
C LEU A 32 8.74 -5.69 5.93
N CYS A 33 9.07 -4.46 5.57
CA CYS A 33 8.14 -3.33 5.60
C CYS A 33 8.44 -2.42 4.42
N LYS A 34 7.44 -2.15 3.61
CA LYS A 34 7.54 -1.31 2.42
C LYS A 34 6.42 -0.31 2.38
N ARG A 35 6.75 0.91 2.00
CA ARG A 35 5.82 2.01 1.86
C ARG A 35 5.65 2.40 0.40
N TYR A 36 4.41 2.64 0.03
CA TYR A 36 4.04 3.33 -1.20
C TYR A 36 3.18 4.54 -0.83
N MET A 37 3.77 5.71 -0.82
CA MET A 37 3.15 6.96 -0.34
C MET A 37 2.56 6.79 1.07
N ASP A 38 1.24 6.77 1.19
CA ASP A 38 0.45 6.61 2.42
C ASP A 38 0.18 5.15 2.79
N ASP A 39 0.26 4.23 1.84
CA ASP A 39 0.05 2.82 2.08
C ASP A 39 1.34 2.11 2.53
N VAL A 40 1.22 1.22 3.50
CA VAL A 40 2.33 0.42 4.02
C VAL A 40 1.93 -1.04 4.06
N ALA A 41 2.77 -1.91 3.51
CA ALA A 41 2.63 -3.35 3.65
C ALA A 41 3.89 -3.96 4.25
N GLY A 42 3.72 -5.03 5.00
CA GLY A 42 4.81 -5.74 5.64
C GLY A 42 4.52 -7.21 5.89
N ALA A 43 5.55 -7.93 6.28
CA ALA A 43 5.48 -9.30 6.73
C ALA A 43 6.35 -9.47 7.97
N ALA A 44 5.93 -10.33 8.89
CA ALA A 44 6.65 -10.61 10.12
C ALA A 44 6.54 -12.10 10.47
N SER A 45 7.66 -12.67 10.92
CA SER A 45 7.77 -14.05 11.41
C SER A 45 7.75 -14.10 12.93
N CYS A 46 6.88 -13.31 13.55
CA CYS A 46 6.72 -13.23 15.00
C CYS A 46 5.29 -13.57 15.42
N SER A 47 5.02 -13.59 16.73
CA SER A 47 3.66 -13.74 17.22
C SER A 47 2.81 -12.53 16.87
N GLU A 48 1.49 -12.70 16.78
CA GLU A 48 0.57 -11.59 16.54
C GLU A 48 0.65 -10.54 17.65
N GLU A 49 0.87 -10.96 18.90
CA GLU A 49 1.03 -10.06 20.04
C GLU A 49 2.25 -9.17 19.92
N ASP A 50 3.39 -9.75 19.54
CA ASP A 50 4.63 -8.99 19.35
C ASP A 50 4.49 -7.99 18.19
N LEU A 51 3.82 -8.41 17.11
CA LEU A 51 3.54 -7.52 15.99
C LEU A 51 2.64 -6.36 16.40
N ARG A 52 1.60 -6.62 17.20
CA ARG A 52 0.72 -5.57 17.72
C ARG A 52 1.46 -4.54 18.57
N GLN A 53 2.39 -4.97 19.41
CA GLN A 53 3.21 -4.06 20.20
C GLN A 53 4.06 -3.14 19.30
N PHE A 54 4.63 -3.69 18.23
CA PHE A 54 5.34 -2.86 17.24
C PHE A 54 4.41 -1.87 16.55
N LEU A 55 3.22 -2.28 16.15
CA LEU A 55 2.23 -1.43 15.47
C LEU A 55 1.73 -0.29 16.37
N GLU A 56 1.54 -0.56 17.67
CA GLU A 56 1.21 0.48 18.66
C GLU A 56 2.36 1.48 18.82
N PHE A 57 3.59 0.99 18.95
CA PHE A 57 4.77 1.85 18.97
C PHE A 57 4.85 2.73 17.71
N ALA A 58 4.68 2.14 16.53
CA ALA A 58 4.70 2.86 15.25
C ALA A 58 3.61 3.95 15.19
N SER A 59 2.41 3.66 15.70
CA SER A 59 1.29 4.60 15.72
C SER A 59 1.49 5.79 16.66
N LEU A 60 2.33 5.62 17.68
CA LEU A 60 2.66 6.65 18.65
C LEU A 60 3.96 7.38 18.34
N PHE A 61 4.75 6.88 17.38
CA PHE A 61 6.10 7.38 17.12
C PHE A 61 6.14 8.85 16.68
N HIS A 62 5.15 9.28 15.89
CA HIS A 62 5.09 10.66 15.42
C HIS A 62 3.70 11.27 15.66
N PRO A 63 3.61 12.46 16.32
CA PRO A 63 2.32 13.01 16.76
C PRO A 63 1.35 13.34 15.64
N ASN A 64 1.86 13.66 14.46
CA ASN A 64 1.04 14.06 13.31
C ASN A 64 0.78 12.92 12.31
N LEU A 65 1.32 11.73 12.54
CA LEU A 65 1.06 10.56 11.71
C LEU A 65 0.09 9.64 12.43
N LYS A 66 -0.94 9.22 11.73
CA LYS A 66 -1.93 8.26 12.22
C LYS A 66 -1.91 7.05 11.29
N TYR A 67 -1.80 5.87 11.88
CA TYR A 67 -1.84 4.62 11.15
C TYR A 67 -3.08 3.82 11.55
N THR A 68 -3.70 3.19 10.58
CA THR A 68 -4.67 2.12 10.77
C THR A 68 -4.05 0.83 10.25
N TRP A 69 -4.16 -0.23 11.03
CA TRP A 69 -3.49 -1.48 10.73
C TRP A 69 -4.49 -2.61 10.56
N SER A 70 -4.22 -3.48 9.60
CA SER A 70 -4.89 -4.76 9.44
C SER A 70 -3.83 -5.85 9.46
N VAL A 71 -3.98 -6.82 10.34
CA VAL A 71 -3.11 -8.02 10.39
C VAL A 71 -3.89 -9.15 9.76
N LEU A 72 -3.38 -9.71 8.69
CA LEU A 72 -4.02 -10.78 7.91
C LEU A 72 -3.04 -11.94 7.77
N THR A 73 -3.55 -13.17 7.95
CA THR A 73 -2.74 -14.39 7.87
C THR A 73 -2.83 -15.08 6.52
N ASP A 74 -3.94 -14.94 5.81
CA ASP A 74 -4.23 -15.73 4.62
C ASP A 74 -4.02 -14.94 3.32
N GLU A 75 -4.46 -13.69 3.29
CA GLU A 75 -4.47 -12.89 2.09
C GLU A 75 -4.37 -11.40 2.44
N LEU A 76 -3.43 -10.68 1.85
CA LEU A 76 -3.23 -9.25 2.07
C LEU A 76 -3.44 -8.48 0.75
N PRO A 77 -4.52 -7.70 0.62
CA PRO A 77 -4.64 -6.75 -0.46
C PRO A 77 -3.70 -5.56 -0.22
N PHE A 78 -2.91 -5.23 -1.22
CA PHE A 78 -2.02 -4.07 -1.20
C PHE A 78 -2.01 -3.42 -2.59
N LEU A 79 -2.48 -2.19 -2.67
CA LEU A 79 -2.71 -1.48 -3.93
C LEU A 79 -3.64 -2.29 -4.85
N ASP A 80 -3.17 -2.65 -6.04
CA ASP A 80 -3.94 -3.38 -7.04
C ASP A 80 -3.57 -4.87 -7.07
N ILE A 81 -2.83 -5.36 -6.07
CA ILE A 81 -2.47 -6.77 -5.94
C ILE A 81 -2.95 -7.36 -4.63
N CYS A 82 -3.24 -8.64 -4.68
CA CYS A 82 -3.49 -9.46 -3.52
C CYS A 82 -2.33 -10.42 -3.31
N MET A 83 -1.75 -10.42 -2.12
CA MET A 83 -0.63 -11.27 -1.73
C MET A 83 -1.11 -12.40 -0.84
N LYS A 84 -0.76 -13.65 -1.21
CA LYS A 84 -1.07 -14.85 -0.44
C LYS A 84 0.22 -15.56 -0.05
N PRO A 85 0.51 -15.75 1.25
CA PRO A 85 1.66 -16.53 1.66
C PRO A 85 1.47 -18.00 1.25
N GLN A 86 2.51 -18.58 0.70
CA GLN A 86 2.64 -20.01 0.41
C GLN A 86 3.93 -20.49 1.05
N ALA A 87 4.08 -21.80 1.29
CA ALA A 87 5.14 -22.40 2.11
C ALA A 87 6.54 -21.78 1.92
N ASN A 88 6.91 -21.36 0.72
CA ASN A 88 8.26 -20.80 0.42
C ASN A 88 8.23 -19.61 -0.54
N ARG A 89 7.07 -19.03 -0.80
CA ARG A 89 6.89 -17.90 -1.72
C ARG A 89 5.62 -17.12 -1.39
N ILE A 90 5.53 -15.93 -1.94
CA ILE A 90 4.29 -15.15 -1.96
C ILE A 90 3.68 -15.28 -3.36
N ALA A 91 2.46 -15.82 -3.44
CA ALA A 91 1.68 -15.78 -4.66
C ALA A 91 0.97 -14.42 -4.75
N THR A 92 0.89 -13.89 -5.96
CA THR A 92 0.21 -12.62 -6.21
C THR A 92 -0.90 -12.81 -7.24
N SER A 93 -2.00 -12.08 -7.06
CA SER A 93 -3.10 -11.98 -8.01
C SER A 93 -3.58 -10.52 -8.09
N ILE A 94 -4.34 -10.18 -9.10
CA ILE A 94 -4.93 -8.84 -9.21
C ILE A 94 -5.99 -8.70 -8.12
N HIS A 95 -5.98 -7.56 -7.42
CA HIS A 95 -7.00 -7.19 -6.46
C HIS A 95 -7.97 -6.20 -7.11
N TYR A 96 -9.23 -6.60 -7.22
CA TYR A 96 -10.31 -5.72 -7.62
C TYR A 96 -11.01 -5.18 -6.37
N LYS A 97 -11.09 -3.87 -6.25
CA LYS A 97 -11.83 -3.24 -5.15
C LYS A 97 -13.33 -3.47 -5.33
N ASP A 98 -14.07 -3.62 -4.25
CA ASP A 98 -15.53 -3.79 -4.29
C ASP A 98 -16.25 -2.62 -5.00
N THR A 99 -15.59 -1.46 -5.03
CA THR A 99 -16.06 -0.26 -5.73
C THR A 99 -15.72 -0.24 -7.22
N ASP A 100 -14.88 -1.17 -7.68
CA ASP A 100 -14.49 -1.23 -9.08
C ASP A 100 -15.68 -1.69 -9.91
N SER A 101 -16.16 -0.78 -10.74
CA SER A 101 -17.13 -1.10 -11.77
C SER A 101 -16.38 -1.32 -13.08
N PRO A 102 -16.36 -2.53 -13.65
CA PRO A 102 -15.71 -2.80 -14.93
C PRO A 102 -16.51 -2.20 -16.10
N SER A 103 -16.94 -0.96 -15.96
CA SER A 103 -17.65 -0.24 -16.99
C SER A 103 -16.67 0.54 -17.85
N TYR A 104 -16.50 0.10 -19.08
CA TYR A 104 -15.69 0.83 -20.04
C TYR A 104 -16.45 2.05 -20.57
N LEU A 105 -15.67 3.05 -20.96
CA LEU A 105 -16.23 4.24 -21.59
C LEU A 105 -16.90 3.84 -22.91
N ASN A 106 -18.20 4.12 -23.02
CA ASN A 106 -18.92 3.84 -24.26
C ASN A 106 -18.35 4.68 -25.41
N PHE A 107 -18.07 4.05 -26.54
CA PHE A 107 -17.51 4.73 -27.71
C PHE A 107 -18.40 5.87 -28.22
N SER A 108 -19.73 5.74 -28.09
CA SER A 108 -20.73 6.78 -28.46
C SER A 108 -20.85 7.91 -27.42
N SER A 109 -20.13 7.85 -26.31
CA SER A 109 -20.16 8.91 -25.29
C SER A 109 -19.61 10.24 -25.82
N SER A 110 -19.97 11.34 -25.16
CA SER A 110 -19.53 12.70 -25.54
C SER A 110 -18.08 13.01 -25.17
N HIS A 111 -17.30 12.03 -24.68
CA HIS A 111 -15.92 12.25 -24.34
C HIS A 111 -15.03 12.47 -25.57
N PRO A 112 -13.95 13.26 -25.46
CA PRO A 112 -12.99 13.44 -26.55
C PRO A 112 -12.45 12.12 -27.09
N TYR A 113 -12.16 12.06 -28.39
CA TYR A 113 -11.61 10.86 -29.02
C TYR A 113 -10.30 10.38 -28.37
N SER A 114 -9.46 11.32 -27.94
CA SER A 114 -8.21 11.03 -27.21
C SER A 114 -8.41 10.24 -25.91
N CYS A 115 -9.59 10.31 -25.31
CA CYS A 115 -9.94 9.51 -24.11
C CYS A 115 -10.44 8.10 -24.49
N LYS A 116 -10.95 7.91 -25.69
CA LYS A 116 -11.57 6.66 -26.15
C LYS A 116 -10.59 5.75 -26.89
N SER A 117 -9.72 6.33 -27.71
CA SER A 117 -8.80 5.57 -28.57
C SER A 117 -7.76 4.71 -27.83
N PRO A 118 -7.24 5.08 -26.64
CA PRO A 118 -6.28 4.26 -25.90
C PRO A 118 -6.89 3.04 -25.22
N ILE A 119 -8.21 3.02 -24.97
CA ILE A 119 -8.86 1.98 -24.15
C ILE A 119 -8.61 0.56 -24.70
N PRO A 120 -8.80 0.26 -25.99
CA PRO A 120 -8.56 -1.08 -26.50
C PRO A 120 -7.10 -1.51 -26.34
N VAL A 121 -6.14 -0.60 -26.50
CA VAL A 121 -4.70 -0.89 -26.41
C VAL A 121 -4.30 -1.15 -24.97
N SER A 122 -4.78 -0.35 -24.03
CA SER A 122 -4.45 -0.49 -22.61
C SER A 122 -5.03 -1.75 -21.94
N GLN A 123 -5.95 -2.44 -22.62
CA GLN A 123 -6.56 -3.67 -22.11
C GLN A 123 -5.94 -4.95 -22.71
N THR A 124 -5.01 -4.83 -23.65
CA THR A 124 -4.35 -5.95 -24.33
C THR A 124 -2.93 -6.22 -23.88
N GLU A 125 -2.38 -5.38 -23.00
CA GLU A 125 -1.10 -5.55 -22.30
C GLU A 125 -1.32 -6.12 -20.90
#